data_2b2dcbf20339298e71cb2ef752a8e5a1
#
_entry.id   2b2dcbf20339298e71cb2ef752a8e5a1
#
_cell.length_a   1.000
_cell.length_b   1.000
_cell.length_c   1.000
_cell.angle_alpha   90.00
_cell.angle_beta   90.00
_cell.angle_gamma   90.00
#
_symmetry.space_group_name_H-M   'P 1'
#
loop_
_entity.id
_entity.type
_entity.pdbx_description
1 polymer ?
#
loop_
_entity_poly.entity_id
_entity_poly.type
_entity_poly.pdbx_seq_one_letter_code
_entity_poly.pdbx_strand_id
1 'polypeptide(L)'
;MMTLALALGLTAAAANADYRVVPLPREIAAAKGDAYRLNGVTRIVYQGDADMARNATFLAEYIAEKTGMKLTTAVADKKNQRGNIVLRTDAKMKEAEGYHIEVSARGITISGATVQGVFYGIQTLRKSLPVLTQAEEVTLPAVVINDAPRFAYRGMHLDCSRHFFSADFVKQYIDMLALHNMNRFHWHLTEDQGWNIEIKKYPRLTEVGAWRSGTTVGRNSDVDDHVRYGGFYTQEQVRDIVKYAADRYITIIPEIDMPGHMLAALAAYPELGCTGGPYEVGHYWGVYRDILCGGNPKTYQFIKDVLDEVCDLFPSEYIHIGGDEAPKMRWEKCPKCQQMISDKGIVAGNKQSKEDRLQGYFATEVQKYLAAKGRKIIGWDELLECNVDQSATIMSWRGAEPGAQAAALGHDVIMTPNSHAYFDYYQTANNHNEPLLIGGDLPIEKTYSFEPIPEGTPAEAGKHILGVQANLWSEYIVSESLAEYQVLPRMGALSEVQWMDPAQKDFKDFVKRVECLRAIYELKGYTYAKHLWPEEHLKGSREL
;
A
#
# COMPACT_ATOMS: atom_id res chain seq x y z
N MET A 1 -27.36 -35.01 49.49
CA MET A 1 -27.57 -33.79 48.72
C MET A 1 -26.88 -33.98 47.37
N MET A 2 -27.66 -34.33 46.36
CA MET A 2 -27.16 -34.46 44.97
C MET A 2 -27.29 -33.10 44.28
N THR A 3 -26.17 -32.52 43.92
CA THR A 3 -26.13 -31.28 43.14
C THR A 3 -26.32 -31.64 41.67
N LEU A 4 -27.47 -31.28 41.11
CA LEU A 4 -27.78 -31.41 39.69
C LEU A 4 -27.06 -30.26 38.94
N ALA A 5 -26.03 -30.59 38.19
CA ALA A 5 -25.40 -29.64 37.25
C ALA A 5 -26.30 -29.54 36.02
N LEU A 6 -27.00 -28.41 35.88
CA LEU A 6 -27.70 -28.04 34.65
C LEU A 6 -26.62 -27.65 33.59
N ALA A 7 -26.37 -28.55 32.65
CA ALA A 7 -25.65 -28.21 31.43
C ALA A 7 -26.60 -27.37 30.55
N LEU A 8 -26.43 -26.05 30.54
CA LEU A 8 -27.01 -25.20 29.52
C LEU A 8 -26.32 -25.53 28.18
N GLY A 9 -26.99 -26.33 27.37
CA GLY A 9 -26.66 -26.50 25.97
C GLY A 9 -26.91 -25.19 25.24
N LEU A 10 -25.87 -24.38 25.07
CA LEU A 10 -25.88 -23.32 24.04
C LEU A 10 -25.94 -24.03 22.69
N THR A 11 -27.13 -24.11 22.10
CA THR A 11 -27.27 -24.38 20.66
C THR A 11 -26.59 -23.22 19.94
N ALA A 12 -25.40 -23.47 19.43
CA ALA A 12 -24.73 -22.52 18.53
C ALA A 12 -25.69 -22.27 17.36
N ALA A 13 -26.23 -21.05 17.30
CA ALA A 13 -27.02 -20.64 16.14
C ALA A 13 -26.15 -20.88 14.90
N ALA A 14 -26.71 -21.56 13.89
CA ALA A 14 -25.99 -21.79 12.64
C ALA A 14 -25.61 -20.42 12.04
N ALA A 15 -24.34 -20.07 12.13
CA ALA A 15 -23.87 -18.80 11.62
C ALA A 15 -23.78 -18.91 10.08
N ASN A 16 -24.45 -18.00 9.40
CA ASN A 16 -24.49 -17.95 7.94
C ASN A 16 -23.36 -17.04 7.42
N ALA A 17 -22.82 -17.38 6.27
CA ALA A 17 -21.94 -16.50 5.53
C ALA A 17 -22.75 -15.29 4.98
N ASP A 18 -22.10 -14.10 5.00
CA ASP A 18 -22.59 -12.89 4.35
C ASP A 18 -21.62 -12.47 3.24
N TYR A 19 -22.11 -12.43 2.01
CA TYR A 19 -21.30 -12.12 0.84
C TYR A 19 -21.16 -10.61 0.56
N ARG A 20 -21.86 -9.77 1.30
CA ARG A 20 -21.76 -8.31 1.22
C ARG A 20 -20.57 -7.81 2.01
N VAL A 21 -19.39 -8.08 1.49
CA VAL A 21 -18.11 -7.78 2.14
C VAL A 21 -17.52 -6.43 1.68
N VAL A 22 -16.35 -6.06 2.20
CA VAL A 22 -15.55 -4.89 1.77
C VAL A 22 -14.26 -5.37 1.10
N PRO A 23 -13.94 -4.93 -0.13
CA PRO A 23 -14.80 -4.18 -1.05
C PRO A 23 -16.03 -4.99 -1.48
N LEU A 24 -17.12 -4.26 -1.80
CA LEU A 24 -18.36 -4.90 -2.25
C LEU A 24 -18.16 -5.49 -3.65
N PRO A 25 -18.46 -6.79 -3.85
CA PRO A 25 -18.43 -7.38 -5.18
C PRO A 25 -19.42 -6.69 -6.14
N ARG A 26 -19.02 -6.57 -7.41
CA ARG A 26 -19.80 -5.90 -8.48
C ARG A 26 -21.20 -6.48 -8.62
N GLU A 27 -21.34 -7.79 -8.53
CA GLU A 27 -22.61 -8.50 -8.65
C GLU A 27 -22.68 -9.66 -7.65
N ILE A 28 -23.78 -9.66 -6.86
CA ILE A 28 -24.13 -10.74 -5.94
C ILE A 28 -25.57 -11.14 -6.23
N ALA A 29 -25.75 -12.31 -6.84
CA ALA A 29 -27.07 -12.82 -7.21
C ALA A 29 -27.40 -14.07 -6.38
N ALA A 30 -28.52 -14.05 -5.65
CA ALA A 30 -29.01 -15.23 -4.95
C ALA A 30 -29.31 -16.33 -5.98
N ALA A 31 -28.76 -17.54 -5.74
CA ALA A 31 -29.02 -18.70 -6.57
C ALA A 31 -30.15 -19.55 -6.00
N LYS A 32 -30.84 -20.28 -6.89
CA LYS A 32 -31.88 -21.24 -6.47
C LYS A 32 -31.22 -22.52 -5.94
N GLY A 33 -31.75 -23.07 -4.88
CA GLY A 33 -31.32 -24.35 -4.31
C GLY A 33 -30.89 -24.23 -2.83
N ASP A 34 -30.46 -25.36 -2.28
CA ASP A 34 -30.06 -25.43 -0.89
C ASP A 34 -28.67 -24.84 -0.67
N ALA A 35 -28.44 -24.33 0.53
CA ALA A 35 -27.16 -23.81 0.98
C ALA A 35 -26.08 -24.91 0.99
N TYR A 36 -24.83 -24.51 0.81
CA TYR A 36 -23.68 -25.37 1.06
C TYR A 36 -23.38 -25.42 2.57
N ARG A 37 -22.99 -26.62 3.05
CA ARG A 37 -22.58 -26.84 4.43
C ARG A 37 -21.10 -27.13 4.50
N LEU A 38 -20.33 -26.10 4.84
CA LEU A 38 -18.90 -26.20 5.07
C LEU A 38 -18.66 -26.88 6.40
N ASN A 39 -17.87 -27.95 6.42
CA ASN A 39 -17.55 -28.70 7.64
C ASN A 39 -16.15 -29.33 7.53
N GLY A 40 -15.70 -30.00 8.58
CA GLY A 40 -14.34 -30.56 8.69
C GLY A 40 -13.98 -31.67 7.70
N VAL A 41 -14.93 -32.23 6.93
CA VAL A 41 -14.65 -33.21 5.87
C VAL A 41 -14.55 -32.58 4.49
N THR A 42 -14.89 -31.31 4.36
CA THR A 42 -14.71 -30.53 3.14
C THR A 42 -13.23 -30.48 2.77
N ARG A 43 -12.93 -30.59 1.49
CA ARG A 43 -11.58 -30.42 0.94
C ARG A 43 -11.50 -29.19 0.05
N ILE A 44 -10.33 -28.60 -0.06
CA ILE A 44 -10.03 -27.58 -1.06
C ILE A 44 -9.27 -28.27 -2.19
N VAL A 45 -9.89 -28.35 -3.37
CA VAL A 45 -9.28 -29.00 -4.52
C VAL A 45 -8.99 -27.97 -5.60
N TYR A 46 -7.84 -28.07 -6.27
CA TYR A 46 -7.39 -27.07 -7.19
C TYR A 46 -6.92 -27.65 -8.54
N GLN A 47 -7.10 -26.88 -9.61
CA GLN A 47 -6.60 -27.17 -10.95
C GLN A 47 -5.53 -26.13 -11.31
N GLY A 48 -4.32 -26.56 -11.55
CA GLY A 48 -3.22 -25.65 -11.92
C GLY A 48 -1.89 -26.07 -11.27
N ASP A 49 -1.00 -25.12 -11.21
CA ASP A 49 0.39 -25.23 -10.80
C ASP A 49 0.62 -24.93 -9.30
N ALA A 50 1.87 -24.64 -8.94
CA ALA A 50 2.29 -24.30 -7.59
C ALA A 50 1.61 -23.03 -7.04
N ASP A 51 1.31 -22.06 -7.90
CA ASP A 51 0.63 -20.82 -7.49
C ASP A 51 -0.82 -21.10 -7.09
N MET A 52 -1.51 -21.97 -7.80
CA MET A 52 -2.85 -22.39 -7.40
C MET A 52 -2.83 -23.28 -6.15
N ALA A 53 -1.81 -24.10 -5.96
CA ALA A 53 -1.61 -24.86 -4.72
C ALA A 53 -1.41 -23.93 -3.52
N ARG A 54 -0.64 -22.86 -3.68
CA ARG A 54 -0.46 -21.82 -2.66
C ARG A 54 -1.78 -21.13 -2.34
N ASN A 55 -2.59 -20.75 -3.34
CA ASN A 55 -3.92 -20.21 -3.14
C ASN A 55 -4.83 -21.16 -2.34
N ALA A 56 -4.78 -22.46 -2.61
CA ALA A 56 -5.52 -23.46 -1.84
C ALA A 56 -5.05 -23.52 -0.38
N THR A 57 -3.74 -23.39 -0.13
CA THR A 57 -3.16 -23.31 1.22
C THR A 57 -3.64 -22.05 1.95
N PHE A 58 -3.60 -20.87 1.33
CA PHE A 58 -4.13 -19.64 1.92
C PHE A 58 -5.62 -19.78 2.29
N LEU A 59 -6.43 -20.36 1.41
CA LEU A 59 -7.85 -20.57 1.74
C LEU A 59 -8.02 -21.50 2.93
N ALA A 60 -7.25 -22.59 3.02
CA ALA A 60 -7.30 -23.51 4.15
C ALA A 60 -6.93 -22.81 5.46
N GLU A 61 -5.88 -21.99 5.45
CA GLU A 61 -5.44 -21.20 6.60
C GLU A 61 -6.51 -20.18 7.02
N TYR A 62 -7.10 -19.44 6.07
CA TYR A 62 -8.15 -18.46 6.35
C TYR A 62 -9.44 -19.10 6.91
N ILE A 63 -9.82 -20.28 6.41
CA ILE A 63 -10.96 -21.03 6.98
C ILE A 63 -10.63 -21.50 8.39
N ALA A 64 -9.44 -22.06 8.61
CA ALA A 64 -9.00 -22.50 9.93
C ALA A 64 -8.97 -21.35 10.94
N GLU A 65 -8.46 -20.19 10.53
CA GLU A 65 -8.40 -18.97 11.33
C GLU A 65 -9.79 -18.48 11.75
N LYS A 66 -10.74 -18.46 10.80
CA LYS A 66 -12.10 -17.94 11.02
C LYS A 66 -13.02 -18.92 11.77
N THR A 67 -12.82 -20.22 11.61
CA THR A 67 -13.80 -21.25 12.02
C THR A 67 -13.23 -22.37 12.88
N GLY A 68 -11.91 -22.46 13.01
CA GLY A 68 -11.23 -23.60 13.65
C GLY A 68 -11.14 -24.87 12.78
N MET A 69 -11.79 -24.90 11.60
CA MET A 69 -11.79 -26.07 10.72
C MET A 69 -10.47 -26.20 9.94
N LYS A 70 -9.77 -27.30 10.11
CA LYS A 70 -8.52 -27.61 9.36
C LYS A 70 -8.85 -28.43 8.12
N LEU A 71 -8.97 -27.77 6.97
CA LEU A 71 -9.27 -28.43 5.70
C LEU A 71 -7.99 -28.90 5.02
N THR A 72 -8.08 -30.01 4.29
CA THR A 72 -6.98 -30.53 3.47
C THR A 72 -7.05 -29.98 2.05
N THR A 73 -5.89 -29.81 1.41
CA THR A 73 -5.77 -29.41 0.01
C THR A 73 -5.37 -30.60 -0.86
N ALA A 74 -5.86 -30.66 -2.10
CA ALA A 74 -5.48 -31.70 -3.07
C ALA A 74 -5.64 -31.21 -4.52
N VAL A 75 -4.95 -31.84 -5.44
CA VAL A 75 -5.18 -31.64 -6.89
C VAL A 75 -6.60 -32.13 -7.24
N ALA A 76 -7.33 -31.35 -8.04
CA ALA A 76 -8.68 -31.71 -8.47
C ALA A 76 -8.67 -32.85 -9.50
N ASP A 77 -9.55 -33.80 -9.34
CA ASP A 77 -9.88 -34.85 -10.30
C ASP A 77 -11.39 -34.93 -10.55
N LYS A 78 -11.84 -35.82 -11.44
CA LYS A 78 -13.25 -35.97 -11.78
C LYS A 78 -14.13 -36.44 -10.59
N LYS A 79 -13.53 -37.02 -9.53
CA LYS A 79 -14.26 -37.65 -8.42
C LYS A 79 -14.32 -36.77 -7.18
N ASN A 80 -13.32 -35.86 -7.00
CA ASN A 80 -13.15 -35.11 -5.74
C ASN A 80 -13.69 -33.67 -5.79
N GLN A 81 -14.37 -33.24 -6.87
CA GLN A 81 -14.88 -31.86 -6.97
C GLN A 81 -16.24 -31.67 -6.26
N ARG A 82 -17.12 -32.66 -6.35
CA ARG A 82 -18.46 -32.57 -5.74
C ARG A 82 -18.37 -32.59 -4.21
N GLY A 83 -19.07 -31.67 -3.57
CA GLY A 83 -19.08 -31.54 -2.11
C GLY A 83 -17.86 -30.81 -1.53
N ASN A 84 -17.00 -30.25 -2.38
CA ASN A 84 -15.76 -29.62 -2.00
C ASN A 84 -15.66 -28.17 -2.52
N ILE A 85 -14.61 -27.46 -2.14
CA ILE A 85 -14.26 -26.14 -2.68
C ILE A 85 -13.29 -26.37 -3.84
N VAL A 86 -13.63 -25.86 -5.02
CA VAL A 86 -12.84 -26.03 -6.26
C VAL A 86 -12.23 -24.70 -6.64
N LEU A 87 -10.92 -24.66 -6.80
CA LEU A 87 -10.18 -23.49 -7.30
C LEU A 87 -9.67 -23.79 -8.72
N ARG A 88 -9.95 -22.90 -9.67
CA ARG A 88 -9.52 -23.07 -11.06
C ARG A 88 -9.39 -21.74 -11.79
N THR A 89 -8.66 -21.73 -12.90
CA THR A 89 -8.73 -20.63 -13.87
C THR A 89 -9.79 -20.91 -14.94
N ASP A 90 -10.36 -19.83 -15.49
CA ASP A 90 -11.28 -19.88 -16.63
C ASP A 90 -10.83 -18.88 -17.71
N ALA A 91 -10.27 -19.39 -18.80
CA ALA A 91 -9.75 -18.61 -19.91
C ALA A 91 -10.84 -17.82 -20.69
N LYS A 92 -12.12 -18.05 -20.40
CA LYS A 92 -13.24 -17.28 -21.01
C LYS A 92 -13.47 -15.93 -20.31
N MET A 93 -12.98 -15.77 -19.10
CA MET A 93 -13.05 -14.51 -18.37
C MET A 93 -12.09 -13.49 -19.01
N LYS A 94 -12.55 -12.27 -19.20
CA LYS A 94 -11.80 -11.23 -19.93
C LYS A 94 -10.92 -10.36 -19.03
N GLU A 95 -11.36 -10.13 -17.79
CA GLU A 95 -10.69 -9.24 -16.83
C GLU A 95 -9.65 -10.05 -16.05
N ALA A 96 -8.38 -9.74 -16.23
CA ALA A 96 -7.24 -10.53 -15.68
C ALA A 96 -7.34 -10.75 -14.16
N GLU A 97 -7.82 -9.77 -13.42
CA GLU A 97 -8.01 -9.84 -11.97
C GLU A 97 -9.46 -10.15 -11.57
N GLY A 98 -10.32 -10.46 -12.55
CA GLY A 98 -11.72 -10.83 -12.32
C GLY A 98 -11.85 -12.25 -11.76
N TYR A 99 -12.94 -12.46 -11.01
CA TYR A 99 -13.29 -13.77 -10.46
C TYR A 99 -14.80 -14.03 -10.49
N HIS A 100 -15.13 -15.31 -10.40
CA HIS A 100 -16.48 -15.83 -10.30
C HIS A 100 -16.55 -16.83 -9.14
N ILE A 101 -17.55 -16.66 -8.27
CA ILE A 101 -17.85 -17.61 -7.20
C ILE A 101 -19.24 -18.19 -7.42
N GLU A 102 -19.36 -19.51 -7.41
CA GLU A 102 -20.63 -20.22 -7.37
C GLU A 102 -20.71 -21.07 -6.10
N VAL A 103 -21.75 -20.85 -5.30
CA VAL A 103 -22.06 -21.64 -4.10
C VAL A 103 -23.39 -22.35 -4.31
N SER A 104 -23.41 -23.65 -4.14
CA SER A 104 -24.59 -24.50 -4.22
C SER A 104 -24.47 -25.68 -3.27
N ALA A 105 -25.52 -26.43 -3.01
CA ALA A 105 -25.47 -27.65 -2.21
C ALA A 105 -24.43 -28.69 -2.72
N ARG A 106 -23.92 -28.51 -3.94
CA ARG A 106 -22.93 -29.41 -4.55
C ARG A 106 -21.48 -29.04 -4.25
N GLY A 107 -21.24 -27.86 -3.63
CA GLY A 107 -19.92 -27.33 -3.34
C GLY A 107 -19.77 -25.84 -3.66
N ILE A 108 -18.54 -25.38 -3.56
CA ILE A 108 -18.14 -24.01 -3.91
C ILE A 108 -17.16 -24.08 -5.07
N THR A 109 -17.35 -23.25 -6.08
CA THR A 109 -16.35 -23.07 -7.15
C THR A 109 -15.89 -21.61 -7.16
N ILE A 110 -14.58 -21.39 -7.08
CA ILE A 110 -13.93 -20.10 -7.29
C ILE A 110 -13.13 -20.18 -8.59
N SER A 111 -13.53 -19.40 -9.57
CA SER A 111 -12.85 -19.32 -10.87
C SER A 111 -12.31 -17.90 -11.07
N GLY A 112 -11.11 -17.76 -11.64
CA GLY A 112 -10.55 -16.47 -12.02
C GLY A 112 -10.00 -16.51 -13.44
N ALA A 113 -9.89 -15.36 -14.11
CA ALA A 113 -9.18 -15.30 -15.38
C ALA A 113 -7.73 -15.72 -15.23
N THR A 114 -7.13 -15.40 -14.08
CA THR A 114 -5.77 -15.77 -13.66
C THR A 114 -5.78 -16.34 -12.24
N VAL A 115 -4.67 -16.88 -11.79
CA VAL A 115 -4.48 -17.30 -10.39
C VAL A 115 -4.64 -16.14 -9.40
N GLN A 116 -4.29 -14.91 -9.81
CA GLN A 116 -4.52 -13.69 -9.02
C GLN A 116 -6.01 -13.39 -8.88
N GLY A 117 -6.81 -13.54 -9.92
CA GLY A 117 -8.28 -13.41 -9.84
C GLY A 117 -8.88 -14.42 -8.86
N VAL A 118 -8.40 -15.68 -8.87
CA VAL A 118 -8.83 -16.69 -7.87
C VAL A 118 -8.47 -16.25 -6.46
N PHE A 119 -7.30 -15.65 -6.25
CA PHE A 119 -6.90 -15.12 -4.94
C PHE A 119 -7.89 -14.05 -4.41
N TYR A 120 -8.36 -13.14 -5.26
CA TYR A 120 -9.38 -12.16 -4.85
C TYR A 120 -10.72 -12.80 -4.54
N GLY A 121 -11.11 -13.83 -5.29
CA GLY A 121 -12.28 -14.66 -4.93
C GLY A 121 -12.13 -15.34 -3.58
N ILE A 122 -10.92 -15.81 -3.25
CA ILE A 122 -10.58 -16.35 -1.93
C ILE A 122 -10.71 -15.28 -0.84
N GLN A 123 -10.24 -14.06 -1.07
CA GLN A 123 -10.40 -12.96 -0.10
C GLN A 123 -11.88 -12.61 0.12
N THR A 124 -12.71 -12.67 -0.92
CA THR A 124 -14.16 -12.49 -0.78
C THR A 124 -14.79 -13.59 0.07
N LEU A 125 -14.47 -14.87 -0.21
CA LEU A 125 -14.97 -15.97 0.61
C LEU A 125 -14.48 -15.86 2.06
N ARG A 126 -13.19 -15.54 2.30
CA ARG A 126 -12.63 -15.30 3.63
C ARG A 126 -13.44 -14.28 4.44
N LYS A 127 -13.73 -13.13 3.83
CA LYS A 127 -14.48 -12.04 4.47
C LYS A 127 -15.94 -12.40 4.70
N SER A 128 -16.53 -13.26 3.86
CA SER A 128 -17.91 -13.72 3.96
C SER A 128 -18.16 -14.70 5.13
N LEU A 129 -17.11 -15.41 5.59
CA LEU A 129 -17.25 -16.37 6.66
C LEU A 129 -17.39 -15.69 8.03
N PRO A 130 -18.26 -16.19 8.93
CA PRO A 130 -18.32 -15.70 10.31
C PRO A 130 -17.03 -16.06 11.06
N VAL A 131 -16.72 -15.32 12.14
CA VAL A 131 -15.65 -15.67 13.08
C VAL A 131 -16.26 -16.56 14.18
N LEU A 132 -15.78 -17.79 14.27
CA LEU A 132 -16.26 -18.80 15.21
C LEU A 132 -15.05 -19.55 15.80
N THR A 133 -14.99 -19.71 17.10
CA THR A 133 -13.81 -20.31 17.76
C THR A 133 -13.69 -21.82 17.51
N GLN A 134 -14.82 -22.53 17.38
CA GLN A 134 -14.86 -23.96 17.05
C GLN A 134 -16.21 -24.23 16.37
N ALA A 135 -16.23 -24.16 15.05
CA ALA A 135 -17.42 -24.48 14.29
C ALA A 135 -17.37 -25.94 13.80
N GLU A 136 -18.44 -26.69 14.02
CA GLU A 136 -18.63 -27.99 13.35
C GLU A 136 -19.08 -27.81 11.91
N GLU A 137 -19.87 -26.77 11.65
CA GLU A 137 -20.45 -26.46 10.34
C GLU A 137 -20.68 -24.94 10.18
N VAL A 138 -20.49 -24.45 8.97
CA VAL A 138 -20.90 -23.10 8.54
C VAL A 138 -21.83 -23.22 7.35
N THR A 139 -22.96 -22.54 7.39
CA THR A 139 -23.93 -22.52 6.29
C THR A 139 -23.60 -21.38 5.32
N LEU A 140 -23.41 -21.71 4.04
CA LEU A 140 -23.20 -20.76 2.98
C LEU A 140 -24.41 -20.76 2.04
N PRO A 141 -25.25 -19.71 2.06
CA PRO A 141 -26.40 -19.57 1.15
C PRO A 141 -25.98 -19.71 -0.33
N ALA A 142 -26.83 -20.32 -1.14
CA ALA A 142 -26.57 -20.47 -2.56
C ALA A 142 -26.50 -19.09 -3.24
N VAL A 143 -25.40 -18.82 -3.97
CA VAL A 143 -25.11 -17.51 -4.56
C VAL A 143 -24.24 -17.66 -5.81
N VAL A 144 -24.36 -16.71 -6.71
CA VAL A 144 -23.42 -16.43 -7.79
C VAL A 144 -22.87 -15.03 -7.62
N ILE A 145 -21.54 -14.90 -7.63
CA ILE A 145 -20.82 -13.64 -7.53
C ILE A 145 -19.95 -13.48 -8.77
N ASN A 146 -20.05 -12.31 -9.43
CA ASN A 146 -19.16 -11.89 -10.50
C ASN A 146 -18.50 -10.59 -10.09
N ASP A 147 -17.17 -10.51 -10.17
CA ASP A 147 -16.46 -9.34 -9.69
C ASP A 147 -15.14 -9.12 -10.42
N ALA A 148 -14.71 -7.87 -10.46
CA ALA A 148 -13.41 -7.44 -10.94
C ALA A 148 -13.12 -6.01 -10.46
N PRO A 149 -11.85 -5.63 -10.26
CA PRO A 149 -11.50 -4.28 -9.83
C PRO A 149 -11.78 -3.23 -10.90
N ARG A 150 -12.08 -2.01 -10.45
CA ARG A 150 -12.19 -0.82 -11.31
C ARG A 150 -10.83 -0.36 -11.83
N PHE A 151 -9.82 -0.31 -10.94
CA PHE A 151 -8.49 0.18 -11.26
C PHE A 151 -7.45 -0.94 -11.21
N ALA A 152 -6.49 -0.88 -12.14
CA ALA A 152 -5.36 -1.79 -12.20
C ALA A 152 -4.30 -1.50 -11.12
N TYR A 153 -4.14 -0.24 -10.72
CA TYR A 153 -3.25 0.18 -9.63
C TYR A 153 -4.07 0.42 -8.35
N ARG A 154 -3.82 -0.37 -7.33
CA ARG A 154 -4.48 -0.26 -6.02
C ARG A 154 -3.42 -0.29 -4.95
N GLY A 155 -2.97 0.90 -4.53
CA GLY A 155 -1.77 1.08 -3.73
C GLY A 155 -2.02 1.49 -2.30
N MET A 156 -0.98 1.22 -1.49
CA MET A 156 -0.77 1.79 -0.17
C MET A 156 0.72 2.02 0.04
N HIS A 157 1.07 3.13 0.68
CA HIS A 157 2.44 3.55 0.96
C HIS A 157 2.77 3.35 2.45
N LEU A 158 4.05 3.13 2.73
CA LEU A 158 4.60 3.14 4.09
C LEU A 158 5.96 3.82 4.08
N ASP A 159 6.09 4.91 4.82
CA ASP A 159 7.35 5.56 5.13
C ASP A 159 8.06 4.80 6.26
N CYS A 160 9.23 4.24 5.96
CA CYS A 160 10.08 3.53 6.93
C CYS A 160 11.31 4.34 7.34
N SER A 161 11.38 5.62 6.94
CA SER A 161 12.57 6.44 7.14
C SER A 161 12.43 7.45 8.27
N ARG A 162 11.28 8.13 8.41
CA ARG A 162 11.05 9.01 9.56
C ARG A 162 10.94 8.17 10.84
N HIS A 163 10.17 7.06 10.79
CA HIS A 163 10.24 6.00 11.80
C HIS A 163 10.44 4.64 11.12
N PHE A 164 11.36 3.86 11.69
CA PHE A 164 11.73 2.55 11.15
C PHE A 164 10.78 1.46 11.66
N PHE A 165 10.29 0.63 10.76
CA PHE A 165 9.42 -0.51 11.05
C PHE A 165 10.18 -1.83 10.85
N SER A 166 9.88 -2.83 11.69
CA SER A 166 10.51 -4.15 11.56
C SER A 166 10.15 -4.85 10.24
N ALA A 167 11.01 -5.75 9.78
CA ALA A 167 10.72 -6.57 8.60
C ALA A 167 9.45 -7.43 8.79
N ASP A 168 9.17 -7.86 10.02
CA ASP A 168 7.96 -8.61 10.37
C ASP A 168 6.72 -7.74 10.27
N PHE A 169 6.78 -6.49 10.72
CA PHE A 169 5.68 -5.54 10.55
C PHE A 169 5.43 -5.22 9.07
N VAL A 170 6.48 -5.04 8.27
CA VAL A 170 6.31 -4.83 6.82
C VAL A 170 5.55 -6.00 6.17
N LYS A 171 5.85 -7.24 6.57
CA LYS A 171 5.07 -8.41 6.12
C LYS A 171 3.63 -8.39 6.62
N GLN A 172 3.40 -7.99 7.86
CA GLN A 172 2.05 -7.81 8.41
C GLN A 172 1.29 -6.72 7.65
N TYR A 173 1.96 -5.62 7.27
CA TYR A 173 1.38 -4.56 6.45
C TYR A 173 0.98 -5.08 5.05
N ILE A 174 1.80 -5.94 4.45
CA ILE A 174 1.48 -6.64 3.20
C ILE A 174 0.24 -7.55 3.37
N ASP A 175 0.08 -8.23 4.52
CA ASP A 175 -1.13 -9.01 4.82
C ASP A 175 -2.39 -8.12 4.91
N MET A 176 -2.27 -6.91 5.46
CA MET A 176 -3.36 -5.93 5.46
C MET A 176 -3.71 -5.51 4.03
N LEU A 177 -2.72 -5.23 3.18
CA LEU A 177 -2.97 -4.89 1.78
C LEU A 177 -3.71 -6.03 1.05
N ALA A 178 -3.25 -7.28 1.23
CA ALA A 178 -3.89 -8.46 0.64
C ALA A 178 -5.35 -8.63 1.09
N LEU A 179 -5.64 -8.42 2.38
CA LEU A 179 -7.00 -8.45 2.93
C LEU A 179 -7.92 -7.43 2.25
N HIS A 180 -7.38 -6.27 1.88
CA HIS A 180 -8.10 -5.16 1.24
C HIS A 180 -8.06 -5.20 -0.30
N ASN A 181 -7.64 -6.32 -0.91
CA ASN A 181 -7.55 -6.51 -2.35
C ASN A 181 -6.62 -5.51 -3.06
N MET A 182 -5.62 -4.98 -2.37
CA MET A 182 -4.59 -4.12 -2.96
C MET A 182 -3.50 -4.95 -3.63
N ASN A 183 -2.85 -4.38 -4.66
CA ASN A 183 -1.84 -5.07 -5.45
C ASN A 183 -0.53 -4.30 -5.61
N ARG A 184 -0.41 -3.13 -4.97
CA ARG A 184 0.80 -2.31 -4.99
C ARG A 184 1.16 -1.87 -3.58
N PHE A 185 2.42 -2.07 -3.21
CA PHE A 185 3.01 -1.55 -2.00
C PHE A 185 4.11 -0.57 -2.36
N HIS A 186 3.89 0.72 -2.10
CA HIS A 186 4.89 1.76 -2.26
C HIS A 186 5.73 1.84 -0.99
N TRP A 187 6.98 1.43 -1.06
CA TRP A 187 7.88 1.34 0.09
C TRP A 187 8.89 2.47 0.04
N HIS A 188 8.70 3.46 0.91
CA HIS A 188 9.55 4.64 1.03
C HIS A 188 10.73 4.34 1.95
N LEU A 189 11.94 4.29 1.39
CA LEU A 189 13.12 3.69 2.00
C LEU A 189 14.22 4.69 2.33
N THR A 190 14.14 5.93 1.85
CA THR A 190 15.22 6.92 1.99
C THR A 190 14.66 8.31 2.21
N GLU A 191 15.25 9.02 3.18
CA GLU A 191 14.84 10.35 3.59
C GLU A 191 16.00 11.15 4.21
N ASP A 192 15.74 12.41 4.55
CA ASP A 192 16.69 13.26 5.27
C ASP A 192 17.03 12.67 6.65
N GLN A 193 16.10 11.98 7.29
CA GLN A 193 16.22 11.45 8.64
C GLN A 193 16.66 9.98 8.70
N GLY A 194 16.82 9.33 7.55
CA GLY A 194 17.29 7.94 7.51
C GLY A 194 17.41 7.36 6.11
N TRP A 195 18.45 6.59 5.90
CA TRP A 195 18.64 5.73 4.75
C TRP A 195 18.46 4.26 5.16
N ASN A 196 17.40 3.61 4.76
CA ASN A 196 16.93 2.38 5.39
C ASN A 196 17.03 1.11 4.52
N ILE A 197 17.81 1.15 3.44
CA ILE A 197 18.09 0.00 2.59
C ILE A 197 19.60 -0.22 2.42
N GLU A 198 20.05 -1.46 2.56
CA GLU A 198 21.46 -1.82 2.34
C GLU A 198 21.81 -1.70 0.86
N ILE A 199 22.87 -0.91 0.57
CA ILE A 199 23.54 -0.79 -0.72
C ILE A 199 24.99 -1.22 -0.52
N LYS A 200 25.34 -2.41 -1.00
CA LYS A 200 26.65 -3.02 -0.72
C LYS A 200 27.82 -2.21 -1.26
N LYS A 201 27.60 -1.53 -2.39
CA LYS A 201 28.61 -0.64 -2.98
C LYS A 201 28.87 0.61 -2.15
N TYR A 202 27.89 1.03 -1.35
CA TYR A 202 27.94 2.23 -0.52
C TYR A 202 27.64 1.91 0.96
N PRO A 203 28.51 1.18 1.67
CA PRO A 203 28.20 0.67 3.03
C PRO A 203 27.94 1.77 4.07
N ARG A 204 28.54 2.96 3.90
CA ARG A 204 28.29 4.09 4.80
C ARG A 204 26.86 4.59 4.78
N LEU A 205 26.06 4.27 3.76
CA LEU A 205 24.64 4.60 3.75
C LEU A 205 23.90 3.95 4.94
N THR A 206 24.26 2.73 5.32
CA THR A 206 23.67 2.04 6.47
C THR A 206 24.52 2.17 7.74
N GLU A 207 25.84 2.38 7.65
CA GLU A 207 26.69 2.61 8.81
C GLU A 207 26.46 4.00 9.43
N VAL A 208 26.23 5.01 8.60
CA VAL A 208 26.05 6.42 8.98
C VAL A 208 24.63 6.90 8.68
N GLY A 209 24.21 6.79 7.42
CA GLY A 209 22.96 7.37 6.93
C GLY A 209 21.69 6.76 7.54
N ALA A 210 21.74 5.51 8.04
CA ALA A 210 20.60 4.88 8.68
C ALA A 210 20.38 5.31 10.14
N TRP A 211 21.22 6.20 10.69
CA TRP A 211 21.23 6.49 12.12
C TRP A 211 21.33 8.00 12.39
N ARG A 212 20.33 8.54 13.09
CA ARG A 212 20.35 9.90 13.60
C ARG A 212 20.67 9.94 15.09
N SER A 213 21.20 11.04 15.59
CA SER A 213 21.62 11.20 16.99
C SER A 213 20.50 11.70 17.91
N GLY A 214 19.35 12.05 17.36
CA GLY A 214 18.17 12.47 18.10
C GLY A 214 16.93 12.49 17.20
N THR A 215 15.76 12.55 17.79
CA THR A 215 14.47 12.71 17.09
C THR A 215 13.70 13.85 17.73
N THR A 216 13.09 14.73 16.92
CA THR A 216 12.28 15.84 17.41
C THR A 216 11.16 15.37 18.33
N VAL A 217 10.92 16.11 19.43
CA VAL A 217 9.89 15.83 20.42
C VAL A 217 8.77 16.85 20.30
N GLY A 218 7.55 16.39 20.07
CA GLY A 218 6.39 17.26 19.87
C GLY A 218 6.26 17.77 18.44
N ARG A 219 5.17 18.51 18.19
CA ARG A 219 4.86 19.02 16.85
C ARG A 219 5.64 20.31 16.57
N ASN A 220 6.34 20.34 15.43
CA ASN A 220 7.10 21.51 14.96
C ASN A 220 8.03 22.10 16.05
N SER A 221 8.68 21.23 16.80
CA SER A 221 9.53 21.59 17.94
C SER A 221 11.01 21.60 17.51
N ASP A 222 11.77 22.52 18.11
CA ASP A 222 13.23 22.59 17.99
C ASP A 222 13.95 21.73 19.05
N VAL A 223 13.19 20.97 19.85
CA VAL A 223 13.72 20.08 20.89
C VAL A 223 13.82 18.68 20.32
N ASP A 224 14.97 18.03 20.53
CA ASP A 224 15.13 16.61 20.24
C ASP A 224 15.42 15.80 21.51
N ASP A 225 15.23 14.49 21.43
CA ASP A 225 15.38 13.58 22.56
C ASP A 225 16.85 13.17 22.82
N HIS A 226 17.78 13.51 21.94
CA HIS A 226 19.19 13.11 21.94
C HIS A 226 19.39 11.59 22.04
N VAL A 227 18.42 10.81 21.58
CA VAL A 227 18.48 9.33 21.56
C VAL A 227 18.84 8.86 20.16
N ARG A 228 19.90 8.08 20.07
CA ARG A 228 20.27 7.48 18.77
C ARG A 228 19.16 6.58 18.26
N TYR A 229 18.65 6.89 17.08
CA TYR A 229 17.55 6.18 16.45
C TYR A 229 17.85 5.83 15.00
N GLY A 230 17.28 4.72 14.51
CA GLY A 230 17.38 4.31 13.10
C GLY A 230 17.31 2.80 12.95
N GLY A 231 17.52 2.36 11.72
CA GLY A 231 17.50 0.96 11.30
C GLY A 231 17.62 0.86 9.79
N PHE A 232 17.82 -0.33 9.28
CA PHE A 232 17.81 -0.58 7.85
C PHE A 232 17.46 -2.04 7.56
N TYR A 233 17.01 -2.28 6.34
CA TYR A 233 16.76 -3.62 5.82
C TYR A 233 17.99 -4.12 5.07
N THR A 234 18.46 -5.31 5.43
CA THR A 234 19.49 -6.00 4.64
C THR A 234 18.91 -6.45 3.31
N GLN A 235 19.75 -6.66 2.31
CA GLN A 235 19.28 -7.16 1.00
C GLN A 235 18.60 -8.54 1.11
N GLU A 236 18.97 -9.36 2.09
CA GLU A 236 18.28 -10.62 2.37
C GLU A 236 16.85 -10.40 2.86
N GLN A 237 16.68 -9.48 3.82
CA GLN A 237 15.33 -9.09 4.30
C GLN A 237 14.49 -8.50 3.18
N VAL A 238 15.07 -7.66 2.32
CA VAL A 238 14.36 -7.10 1.17
C VAL A 238 13.89 -8.21 0.21
N ARG A 239 14.76 -9.16 -0.15
CA ARG A 239 14.38 -10.28 -1.03
C ARG A 239 13.28 -11.15 -0.42
N ASP A 240 13.34 -11.40 0.87
CA ASP A 240 12.33 -12.17 1.59
C ASP A 240 10.99 -11.43 1.62
N ILE A 241 10.98 -10.13 1.89
CA ILE A 241 9.76 -9.29 1.85
C ILE A 241 9.19 -9.22 0.43
N VAL A 242 10.03 -9.04 -0.59
CA VAL A 242 9.59 -9.02 -2.00
C VAL A 242 8.93 -10.34 -2.40
N LYS A 243 9.53 -11.47 -2.01
CA LYS A 243 8.94 -12.79 -2.24
C LYS A 243 7.60 -12.94 -1.48
N TYR A 244 7.54 -12.54 -0.23
CA TYR A 244 6.34 -12.60 0.61
C TYR A 244 5.17 -11.81 -0.02
N ALA A 245 5.45 -10.63 -0.57
CA ALA A 245 4.48 -9.80 -1.28
C ALA A 245 4.04 -10.46 -2.60
N ALA A 246 5.00 -10.98 -3.38
CA ALA A 246 4.71 -11.66 -4.64
C ALA A 246 3.82 -12.90 -4.46
N ASP A 247 4.02 -13.65 -3.39
CA ASP A 247 3.17 -14.80 -3.03
C ASP A 247 1.71 -14.40 -2.78
N ARG A 248 1.45 -13.09 -2.51
CA ARG A 248 0.12 -12.46 -2.33
C ARG A 248 -0.31 -11.58 -3.49
N TYR A 249 0.37 -11.68 -4.62
CA TYR A 249 0.11 -10.88 -5.84
C TYR A 249 0.24 -9.36 -5.62
N ILE A 250 1.12 -8.95 -4.69
CA ILE A 250 1.47 -7.57 -4.41
C ILE A 250 2.85 -7.28 -4.97
N THR A 251 2.94 -6.26 -5.84
CA THR A 251 4.21 -5.75 -6.34
C THR A 251 4.69 -4.62 -5.44
N ILE A 252 5.92 -4.72 -4.94
CA ILE A 252 6.55 -3.65 -4.18
C ILE A 252 7.19 -2.66 -5.15
N ILE A 253 6.85 -1.38 -5.01
CA ILE A 253 7.46 -0.26 -5.71
C ILE A 253 8.39 0.43 -4.71
N PRO A 254 9.73 0.28 -4.86
CA PRO A 254 10.67 0.98 -3.99
C PRO A 254 10.75 2.44 -4.34
N GLU A 255 10.87 3.32 -3.34
CA GLU A 255 11.21 4.71 -3.54
C GLU A 255 12.62 5.00 -3.02
N ILE A 256 13.42 5.62 -3.88
CA ILE A 256 14.68 6.29 -3.56
C ILE A 256 14.50 7.74 -3.96
N ASP A 257 14.15 8.57 -3.02
CA ASP A 257 13.82 9.97 -3.27
C ASP A 257 15.05 10.78 -3.68
N MET A 258 14.89 11.63 -4.70
CA MET A 258 15.98 12.44 -5.23
C MET A 258 15.46 13.60 -6.10
N PRO A 259 16.15 14.74 -6.16
CA PRO A 259 17.42 15.08 -5.53
C PRO A 259 17.28 15.66 -4.12
N GLY A 260 16.06 16.00 -3.68
CA GLY A 260 15.69 16.36 -2.31
C GLY A 260 15.70 15.15 -1.39
N HIS A 261 15.42 15.35 -0.10
CA HIS A 261 15.28 14.29 0.90
C HIS A 261 16.47 13.32 0.96
N MET A 262 17.69 13.84 0.75
CA MET A 262 18.92 13.07 0.62
C MET A 262 19.97 13.41 1.70
N LEU A 263 19.59 14.13 2.77
CA LEU A 263 20.54 14.57 3.79
C LEU A 263 21.23 13.38 4.48
N ALA A 264 20.54 12.27 4.70
CA ALA A 264 21.13 11.05 5.25
C ALA A 264 22.23 10.48 4.33
N ALA A 265 22.00 10.48 3.02
CA ALA A 265 23.01 10.09 2.05
C ALA A 265 24.19 11.08 2.01
N LEU A 266 23.93 12.38 2.14
CA LEU A 266 24.96 13.42 2.21
C LEU A 266 25.80 13.32 3.50
N ALA A 267 25.20 12.94 4.62
CA ALA A 267 25.93 12.66 5.86
C ALA A 267 26.91 11.48 5.70
N ALA A 268 26.51 10.48 4.92
CA ALA A 268 27.37 9.35 4.59
C ALA A 268 28.46 9.68 3.55
N TYR A 269 28.11 10.47 2.51
CA TYR A 269 28.97 10.81 1.37
C TYR A 269 28.88 12.32 1.06
N PRO A 270 29.57 13.17 1.85
CA PRO A 270 29.44 14.61 1.76
C PRO A 270 29.79 15.22 0.39
N GLU A 271 30.66 14.55 -0.36
CA GLU A 271 31.08 14.99 -1.70
C GLU A 271 29.95 15.00 -2.74
N LEU A 272 28.79 14.35 -2.44
CA LEU A 272 27.62 14.37 -3.30
C LEU A 272 26.80 15.66 -3.18
N GLY A 273 27.01 16.43 -2.12
CA GLY A 273 26.33 17.71 -1.90
C GLY A 273 27.07 18.89 -2.51
N CYS A 274 26.39 20.03 -2.62
CA CYS A 274 26.95 21.25 -3.23
C CYS A 274 28.06 21.87 -2.39
N THR A 275 28.00 21.79 -1.05
CA THR A 275 28.97 22.40 -0.14
C THR A 275 30.12 21.46 0.25
N GLY A 276 29.95 20.15 0.01
CA GLY A 276 30.92 19.12 0.43
C GLY A 276 30.92 18.82 1.95
N GLY A 277 29.91 19.28 2.67
CA GLY A 277 29.71 19.03 4.08
C GLY A 277 30.48 19.97 5.03
N PRO A 278 30.58 19.62 6.34
CA PRO A 278 29.98 18.43 6.92
C PRO A 278 28.46 18.47 6.93
N TYR A 279 27.83 17.27 6.85
CA TYR A 279 26.39 17.08 6.98
C TYR A 279 26.11 16.08 8.09
N GLU A 280 24.94 16.21 8.72
CA GLU A 280 24.42 15.28 9.74
C GLU A 280 23.07 14.73 9.25
N VAL A 281 22.73 13.52 9.67
CA VAL A 281 21.41 12.93 9.43
C VAL A 281 20.35 13.77 10.12
N GLY A 282 19.23 14.06 9.46
CA GLY A 282 18.20 14.96 9.97
C GLY A 282 17.57 14.47 11.28
N HIS A 283 17.30 15.39 12.20
CA HIS A 283 16.62 15.12 13.48
C HIS A 283 15.18 15.64 13.50
N TYR A 284 14.91 16.66 12.71
CA TYR A 284 13.66 17.40 12.69
C TYR A 284 12.83 17.05 11.46
N TRP A 285 11.53 17.29 11.55
CA TRP A 285 10.63 17.11 10.42
C TRP A 285 10.62 18.34 9.53
N GLY A 286 10.44 18.15 8.23
CA GLY A 286 10.37 19.21 7.22
C GLY A 286 11.41 19.08 6.13
N VAL A 287 11.50 20.12 5.30
CA VAL A 287 12.33 20.16 4.10
C VAL A 287 13.71 20.73 4.41
N TYR A 288 14.74 19.95 4.16
CA TYR A 288 16.12 20.39 4.33
C TYR A 288 16.66 21.07 3.07
N ARG A 289 17.53 22.08 3.28
CA ARG A 289 18.10 22.88 2.17
C ARG A 289 19.19 22.19 1.37
N ASP A 290 19.83 21.18 1.96
CA ASP A 290 20.95 20.48 1.36
C ASP A 290 20.45 19.24 0.62
N ILE A 291 20.61 19.25 -0.70
CA ILE A 291 20.16 18.23 -1.62
C ILE A 291 21.34 17.72 -2.46
N LEU A 292 21.16 16.64 -3.21
CA LEU A 292 22.18 16.15 -4.14
C LEU A 292 22.63 17.26 -5.12
N CYS A 293 23.92 17.34 -5.40
CA CYS A 293 24.47 18.32 -6.33
C CYS A 293 24.17 17.92 -7.78
N GLY A 294 23.23 18.62 -8.43
CA GLY A 294 22.82 18.36 -9.81
C GLY A 294 23.92 18.61 -10.87
N GLY A 295 24.99 19.35 -10.51
CA GLY A 295 26.12 19.58 -11.38
C GLY A 295 27.32 18.66 -11.14
N ASN A 296 27.25 17.73 -10.20
CA ASN A 296 28.37 16.86 -9.87
C ASN A 296 28.27 15.50 -10.58
N PRO A 297 29.20 15.14 -11.47
CA PRO A 297 29.18 13.83 -12.13
C PRO A 297 29.17 12.63 -11.18
N LYS A 298 29.77 12.75 -9.98
CA LYS A 298 29.77 11.70 -8.96
C LYS A 298 28.34 11.41 -8.45
N THR A 299 27.46 12.41 -8.41
CA THR A 299 26.06 12.25 -8.04
C THR A 299 25.36 11.29 -9.01
N TYR A 300 25.52 11.47 -10.31
CA TYR A 300 24.92 10.60 -11.32
C TYR A 300 25.47 9.17 -11.24
N GLN A 301 26.78 9.02 -10.97
CA GLN A 301 27.38 7.69 -10.79
C GLN A 301 26.83 7.00 -9.54
N PHE A 302 26.75 7.72 -8.42
CA PHE A 302 26.17 7.22 -7.17
C PHE A 302 24.73 6.71 -7.39
N ILE A 303 23.88 7.53 -8.03
CA ILE A 303 22.49 7.16 -8.31
C ILE A 303 22.41 5.92 -9.19
N LYS A 304 23.21 5.84 -10.26
CA LYS A 304 23.24 4.65 -11.12
C LYS A 304 23.61 3.39 -10.35
N ASP A 305 24.63 3.48 -9.51
CA ASP A 305 25.10 2.36 -8.71
C ASP A 305 24.05 1.92 -7.66
N VAL A 306 23.35 2.86 -7.02
CA VAL A 306 22.24 2.57 -6.10
C VAL A 306 21.08 1.91 -6.85
N LEU A 307 20.68 2.46 -7.99
CA LEU A 307 19.58 1.95 -8.80
C LEU A 307 19.90 0.58 -9.41
N ASP A 308 21.16 0.25 -9.65
CA ASP A 308 21.57 -1.10 -10.06
C ASP A 308 21.18 -2.14 -9.01
N GLU A 309 21.56 -1.90 -7.75
CA GLU A 309 21.22 -2.82 -6.66
C GLU A 309 19.71 -2.84 -6.36
N VAL A 310 19.04 -1.69 -6.44
CA VAL A 310 17.58 -1.59 -6.29
C VAL A 310 16.85 -2.40 -7.37
N CYS A 311 17.27 -2.29 -8.63
CA CYS A 311 16.69 -3.06 -9.73
C CYS A 311 16.91 -4.58 -9.60
N ASP A 312 18.02 -5.01 -8.99
CA ASP A 312 18.30 -6.41 -8.70
C ASP A 312 17.44 -6.96 -7.55
N LEU A 313 17.08 -6.10 -6.60
CA LEU A 313 16.28 -6.47 -5.44
C LEU A 313 14.77 -6.49 -5.74
N PHE A 314 14.30 -5.55 -6.57
CA PHE A 314 12.88 -5.35 -6.83
C PHE A 314 12.54 -5.65 -8.29
N PRO A 315 11.70 -6.68 -8.55
CA PRO A 315 11.29 -7.02 -9.92
C PRO A 315 10.22 -6.08 -10.50
N SER A 316 9.83 -5.04 -9.77
CA SER A 316 8.82 -4.06 -10.18
C SER A 316 9.17 -3.41 -11.53
N GLU A 317 8.18 -3.26 -12.39
CA GLU A 317 8.29 -2.43 -13.60
C GLU A 317 8.61 -0.98 -13.26
N TYR A 318 8.16 -0.50 -12.10
CA TYR A 318 8.30 0.87 -11.64
C TYR A 318 9.34 1.01 -10.53
N ILE A 319 10.12 2.08 -10.61
CA ILE A 319 10.96 2.62 -9.52
C ILE A 319 10.48 4.04 -9.24
N HIS A 320 10.12 4.34 -8.00
CA HIS A 320 9.76 5.68 -7.59
C HIS A 320 11.03 6.47 -7.25
N ILE A 321 11.18 7.65 -7.83
CA ILE A 321 12.38 8.49 -7.69
C ILE A 321 12.13 9.76 -6.88
N GLY A 322 10.97 9.91 -6.26
CA GLY A 322 10.57 11.08 -5.51
C GLY A 322 10.40 12.31 -6.40
N GLY A 323 11.21 13.32 -6.16
CA GLY A 323 11.26 14.55 -6.95
C GLY A 323 10.55 15.74 -6.32
N ASP A 324 9.93 15.54 -5.16
CA ASP A 324 9.23 16.55 -4.40
C ASP A 324 10.18 17.47 -3.61
N GLU A 325 9.65 18.59 -3.23
CA GLU A 325 10.20 19.52 -2.24
C GLU A 325 11.71 19.80 -2.31
N ALA A 326 12.32 19.74 -3.49
CA ALA A 326 13.77 19.94 -3.67
C ALA A 326 14.14 21.44 -3.69
N PRO A 327 14.73 22.03 -2.63
CA PRO A 327 15.06 23.46 -2.59
C PRO A 327 16.24 23.80 -3.51
N LYS A 328 16.11 24.86 -4.30
CA LYS A 328 17.10 25.24 -5.33
C LYS A 328 18.21 26.16 -4.81
N MET A 329 18.12 26.70 -3.60
CA MET A 329 19.02 27.72 -3.06
C MET A 329 20.51 27.31 -3.05
N ARG A 330 20.80 25.99 -2.91
CA ARG A 330 22.18 25.51 -3.04
C ARG A 330 22.63 25.47 -4.48
N TRP A 331 21.78 25.03 -5.39
CA TRP A 331 22.09 24.96 -6.82
C TRP A 331 22.33 26.33 -7.43
N GLU A 332 21.57 27.36 -7.03
CA GLU A 332 21.74 28.75 -7.46
C GLU A 332 23.15 29.27 -7.21
N LYS A 333 23.78 28.84 -6.12
CA LYS A 333 25.10 29.31 -5.69
C LYS A 333 26.24 28.31 -5.98
N CYS A 334 25.91 27.11 -6.43
CA CYS A 334 26.89 26.05 -6.66
C CYS A 334 27.57 26.21 -8.02
N PRO A 335 28.89 26.42 -8.09
CA PRO A 335 29.61 26.57 -9.37
C PRO A 335 29.41 25.36 -10.30
N LYS A 336 29.35 24.14 -9.75
CA LYS A 336 29.13 22.90 -10.53
C LYS A 336 27.75 22.89 -11.17
N CYS A 337 26.71 23.25 -10.40
CA CYS A 337 25.32 23.30 -10.91
C CYS A 337 25.18 24.39 -11.97
N GLN A 338 25.76 25.58 -11.75
CA GLN A 338 25.73 26.67 -12.71
C GLN A 338 26.53 26.34 -13.99
N GLN A 339 27.65 25.64 -13.87
CA GLN A 339 28.40 25.13 -15.01
C GLN A 339 27.57 24.09 -15.80
N MET A 340 26.93 23.13 -15.14
CA MET A 340 26.06 22.15 -15.80
C MET A 340 24.91 22.83 -16.55
N ILE A 341 24.27 23.83 -15.94
CA ILE A 341 23.22 24.63 -16.58
C ILE A 341 23.74 25.27 -17.86
N SER A 342 24.92 25.88 -17.79
CA SER A 342 25.58 26.52 -18.96
C SER A 342 25.91 25.48 -20.04
N ASP A 343 26.57 24.39 -19.66
CA ASP A 343 27.07 23.38 -20.62
C ASP A 343 25.92 22.66 -21.34
N LYS A 344 24.77 22.49 -20.67
CA LYS A 344 23.56 21.87 -21.23
C LYS A 344 22.62 22.87 -21.91
N GLY A 345 22.96 24.16 -21.90
CA GLY A 345 22.12 25.21 -22.49
C GLY A 345 20.76 25.33 -21.79
N ILE A 346 20.69 25.02 -20.48
CA ILE A 346 19.44 25.07 -19.71
C ILE A 346 19.07 26.52 -19.47
N VAL A 347 17.87 26.91 -19.92
CA VAL A 347 17.31 28.25 -19.76
C VAL A 347 16.02 28.21 -18.95
N ALA A 348 15.72 29.30 -18.23
CA ALA A 348 14.48 29.44 -17.51
C ALA A 348 13.26 29.39 -18.46
N GLY A 349 12.15 28.87 -17.98
CA GLY A 349 10.84 28.87 -18.64
C GLY A 349 9.93 29.99 -18.12
N ASN A 350 8.67 30.03 -18.58
CA ASN A 350 7.71 31.06 -18.14
C ASN A 350 7.43 31.09 -16.64
N LYS A 351 7.47 29.94 -15.96
CA LYS A 351 7.21 29.79 -14.52
C LYS A 351 8.28 28.95 -13.82
N GLN A 352 9.36 28.62 -14.51
CA GLN A 352 10.38 27.69 -14.05
C GLN A 352 11.74 28.40 -14.07
N SER A 353 12.44 28.31 -12.95
CA SER A 353 13.84 28.73 -12.89
C SER A 353 14.73 27.80 -13.75
N LYS A 354 15.95 28.21 -14.02
CA LYS A 354 16.94 27.32 -14.66
C LYS A 354 17.32 26.15 -13.75
N GLU A 355 17.17 26.30 -12.43
CA GLU A 355 17.40 25.28 -11.45
C GLU A 355 16.26 24.24 -11.43
N ASP A 356 14.99 24.65 -11.60
CA ASP A 356 13.89 23.72 -11.80
C ASP A 356 14.09 22.89 -13.07
N ARG A 357 14.58 23.55 -14.13
CA ARG A 357 14.94 22.88 -15.37
C ARG A 357 16.16 21.96 -15.23
N LEU A 358 17.09 22.26 -14.34
CA LEU A 358 18.19 21.36 -13.98
C LEU A 358 17.66 20.12 -13.26
N GLN A 359 16.64 20.25 -12.41
CA GLN A 359 15.97 19.08 -11.82
C GLN A 359 15.29 18.22 -12.89
N GLY A 360 14.64 18.84 -13.88
CA GLY A 360 14.08 18.10 -15.01
C GLY A 360 15.14 17.36 -15.83
N TYR A 361 16.30 17.99 -16.07
CA TYR A 361 17.44 17.32 -16.69
C TYR A 361 17.91 16.12 -15.84
N PHE A 362 18.06 16.32 -14.53
CA PHE A 362 18.43 15.28 -13.58
C PHE A 362 17.45 14.08 -13.63
N ALA A 363 16.16 14.33 -13.50
CA ALA A 363 15.13 13.30 -13.57
C ALA A 363 15.13 12.56 -14.93
N THR A 364 15.35 13.31 -16.02
CA THR A 364 15.43 12.72 -17.37
C THR A 364 16.64 11.79 -17.54
N GLU A 365 17.79 12.11 -16.95
CA GLU A 365 18.98 11.23 -16.99
C GLU A 365 18.74 9.95 -16.16
N VAL A 366 18.07 10.05 -15.02
CA VAL A 366 17.65 8.88 -14.22
C VAL A 366 16.62 8.03 -14.98
N GLN A 367 15.62 8.68 -15.60
CA GLN A 367 14.61 8.01 -16.41
C GLN A 367 15.23 7.23 -17.58
N LYS A 368 16.15 7.84 -18.34
CA LYS A 368 16.87 7.16 -19.43
C LYS A 368 17.66 5.95 -18.93
N TYR A 369 18.30 6.10 -17.77
CA TYR A 369 19.08 5.02 -17.19
C TYR A 369 18.20 3.83 -16.81
N LEU A 370 17.08 4.09 -16.15
CA LEU A 370 16.11 3.06 -15.77
C LEU A 370 15.39 2.46 -16.99
N ALA A 371 15.05 3.26 -17.99
CA ALA A 371 14.48 2.79 -19.25
C ALA A 371 15.40 1.81 -20.00
N ALA A 372 16.72 2.05 -19.99
CA ALA A 372 17.70 1.12 -20.55
C ALA A 372 17.74 -0.24 -19.80
N LYS A 373 17.22 -0.30 -18.58
CA LYS A 373 17.04 -1.52 -17.76
C LYS A 373 15.62 -2.10 -17.86
N GLY A 374 14.77 -1.56 -18.73
CA GLY A 374 13.38 -1.98 -18.87
C GLY A 374 12.48 -1.55 -17.71
N ARG A 375 12.86 -0.49 -16.98
CA ARG A 375 12.09 0.07 -15.86
C ARG A 375 11.49 1.42 -16.24
N LYS A 376 10.34 1.74 -15.64
CA LYS A 376 9.69 3.05 -15.72
C LYS A 376 9.88 3.80 -14.41
N ILE A 377 9.90 5.12 -14.48
CA ILE A 377 9.90 5.95 -13.27
C ILE A 377 8.47 6.29 -12.84
N ILE A 378 8.28 6.40 -11.53
CA ILE A 378 7.22 7.18 -10.91
C ILE A 378 7.90 8.35 -10.19
N GLY A 379 7.25 9.50 -10.16
CA GLY A 379 7.66 10.60 -9.30
C GLY A 379 6.47 11.44 -8.87
N TRP A 380 6.69 12.27 -7.86
CA TRP A 380 5.67 13.18 -7.36
C TRP A 380 5.33 14.25 -8.42
N ASP A 381 4.21 14.92 -8.26
CA ASP A 381 3.67 15.81 -9.31
C ASP A 381 4.50 17.07 -9.56
N GLU A 382 5.52 17.37 -8.76
CA GLU A 382 6.54 18.38 -9.04
C GLU A 382 7.34 18.09 -10.33
N LEU A 383 7.45 16.82 -10.72
CA LEU A 383 8.09 16.46 -11.99
C LEU A 383 7.42 17.09 -13.21
N LEU A 384 6.12 17.41 -13.14
CA LEU A 384 5.42 18.15 -14.20
C LEU A 384 6.01 19.56 -14.40
N GLU A 385 6.40 20.21 -13.31
CA GLU A 385 7.02 21.53 -13.35
C GLU A 385 8.44 21.48 -13.95
N CYS A 386 9.06 20.30 -13.89
CA CYS A 386 10.40 20.04 -14.41
C CYS A 386 10.43 19.64 -15.89
N ASN A 387 9.27 19.48 -16.54
CA ASN A 387 9.15 19.10 -17.96
C ASN A 387 9.81 17.73 -18.27
N VAL A 388 9.50 16.72 -17.47
CA VAL A 388 9.94 15.34 -17.70
C VAL A 388 9.31 14.74 -18.95
N ASP A 389 9.92 13.67 -19.47
CA ASP A 389 9.38 12.92 -20.61
C ASP A 389 8.04 12.25 -20.26
N GLN A 390 7.13 12.21 -21.24
CA GLN A 390 5.77 11.69 -21.09
C GLN A 390 5.71 10.22 -20.60
N SER A 391 6.75 9.44 -20.75
CA SER A 391 6.83 8.07 -20.24
C SER A 391 7.00 7.98 -18.71
N ALA A 392 7.23 9.11 -18.01
CA ALA A 392 7.21 9.18 -16.57
C ALA A 392 5.77 9.08 -16.05
N THR A 393 5.54 8.21 -15.07
CA THR A 393 4.26 8.14 -14.34
C THR A 393 4.26 9.18 -13.23
N ILE A 394 3.18 9.94 -13.13
CA ILE A 394 3.04 11.03 -12.16
C ILE A 394 2.18 10.57 -10.98
N MET A 395 2.69 10.74 -9.76
CA MET A 395 1.94 10.51 -8.54
C MET A 395 1.45 11.85 -7.99
N SER A 396 0.14 12.08 -8.08
CA SER A 396 -0.47 13.39 -7.79
C SER A 396 -0.89 13.48 -6.32
N TRP A 397 -0.11 14.23 -5.51
CA TRP A 397 -0.34 14.36 -4.07
C TRP A 397 -0.88 15.73 -3.64
N ARG A 398 -0.52 16.81 -4.34
CA ARG A 398 -0.94 18.19 -4.01
C ARG A 398 -2.42 18.45 -4.33
N GLY A 399 -3.11 17.49 -4.94
CA GLY A 399 -4.53 17.53 -5.27
C GLY A 399 -4.86 16.57 -6.41
N ALA A 400 -6.12 16.54 -6.83
CA ALA A 400 -6.54 15.78 -8.00
C ALA A 400 -6.28 16.53 -9.32
N GLU A 401 -6.18 17.87 -9.28
CA GLU A 401 -6.00 18.71 -10.46
C GLU A 401 -4.65 18.51 -11.16
N PRO A 402 -3.48 18.47 -10.46
CA PRO A 402 -2.21 18.13 -11.11
C PRO A 402 -2.26 16.78 -11.83
N GLY A 403 -2.92 15.78 -11.23
CA GLY A 403 -3.11 14.48 -11.85
C GLY A 403 -3.96 14.54 -13.12
N ALA A 404 -5.06 15.30 -13.10
CA ALA A 404 -5.88 15.50 -14.29
C ALA A 404 -5.11 16.23 -15.41
N GLN A 405 -4.28 17.20 -15.07
CA GLN A 405 -3.39 17.90 -16.01
C GLN A 405 -2.35 16.94 -16.60
N ALA A 406 -1.70 16.11 -15.78
CA ALA A 406 -0.75 15.11 -16.22
C ALA A 406 -1.40 14.12 -17.20
N ALA A 407 -2.58 13.61 -16.86
CA ALA A 407 -3.35 12.71 -17.71
C ALA A 407 -3.73 13.35 -19.04
N ALA A 408 -4.10 14.63 -19.06
CA ALA A 408 -4.39 15.38 -20.27
C ALA A 408 -3.14 15.60 -21.16
N LEU A 409 -1.95 15.60 -20.55
CA LEU A 409 -0.66 15.64 -21.25
C LEU A 409 -0.19 14.24 -21.71
N GLY A 410 -0.92 13.20 -21.36
CA GLY A 410 -0.66 11.80 -21.74
C GLY A 410 0.31 11.06 -20.83
N HIS A 411 0.61 11.59 -19.64
CA HIS A 411 1.29 10.82 -18.59
C HIS A 411 0.34 9.82 -17.95
N ASP A 412 0.83 8.65 -17.64
CA ASP A 412 0.13 7.77 -16.69
C ASP A 412 0.15 8.39 -15.29
N VAL A 413 -0.94 8.23 -14.53
CA VAL A 413 -1.16 8.94 -13.28
C VAL A 413 -1.63 8.00 -12.18
N ILE A 414 -1.10 8.17 -10.98
CA ILE A 414 -1.58 7.56 -9.75
C ILE A 414 -2.11 8.68 -8.86
N MET A 415 -3.38 8.62 -8.49
CA MET A 415 -4.00 9.61 -7.62
C MET A 415 -3.73 9.31 -6.15
N THR A 416 -3.15 10.29 -5.45
CA THR A 416 -2.89 10.21 -4.01
C THR A 416 -3.05 11.57 -3.30
N PRO A 417 -4.16 12.32 -3.58
CA PRO A 417 -4.31 13.68 -3.09
C PRO A 417 -4.35 13.72 -1.56
N ASN A 418 -3.58 14.64 -0.97
CA ASN A 418 -3.48 14.80 0.47
C ASN A 418 -4.84 15.05 1.15
N SER A 419 -5.78 15.63 0.43
CA SER A 419 -7.14 15.88 0.90
C SER A 419 -7.97 14.62 1.17
N HIS A 420 -7.63 13.46 0.57
CA HIS A 420 -8.41 12.21 0.63
C HIS A 420 -7.59 10.94 0.90
N ALA A 421 -6.25 11.02 0.78
CA ALA A 421 -5.39 9.84 0.73
C ALA A 421 -4.16 9.92 1.67
N TYR A 422 -4.07 10.89 2.58
CA TYR A 422 -2.99 11.01 3.55
C TYR A 422 -3.42 10.45 4.90
N PHE A 423 -3.03 9.22 5.18
CA PHE A 423 -3.45 8.49 6.38
C PHE A 423 -2.65 8.82 7.63
N ASP A 424 -1.65 9.68 7.54
CA ASP A 424 -0.96 10.33 8.64
C ASP A 424 -1.77 11.50 9.26
N TYR A 425 -2.88 11.92 8.61
CA TYR A 425 -3.81 12.92 9.15
C TYR A 425 -4.75 12.33 10.21
N TYR A 426 -5.27 13.19 11.10
CA TYR A 426 -6.26 12.80 12.09
C TYR A 426 -7.51 12.17 11.45
N GLN A 427 -8.04 11.14 12.10
CA GLN A 427 -9.26 10.45 11.62
C GLN A 427 -10.55 11.16 12.08
N THR A 428 -10.44 12.19 12.91
CA THR A 428 -11.55 12.97 13.45
C THR A 428 -11.13 14.42 13.70
N ALA A 429 -12.05 15.37 13.50
CA ALA A 429 -11.84 16.77 13.86
C ALA A 429 -11.76 16.97 15.38
N ASN A 430 -12.35 16.07 16.20
CA ASN A 430 -12.21 16.06 17.64
C ASN A 430 -10.98 15.25 18.06
N ASN A 431 -9.81 15.88 17.96
CA ASN A 431 -8.52 15.23 18.11
C ASN A 431 -7.92 15.31 19.54
N HIS A 432 -8.68 15.72 20.54
CA HIS A 432 -8.17 15.87 21.91
C HIS A 432 -7.66 14.57 22.54
N ASN A 433 -8.23 13.44 22.13
CA ASN A 433 -7.85 12.11 22.63
C ASN A 433 -7.10 11.29 21.57
N GLU A 434 -6.72 11.92 20.46
CA GLU A 434 -5.92 11.28 19.42
C GLU A 434 -4.42 11.34 19.77
N PRO A 435 -3.62 10.38 19.30
CA PRO A 435 -2.17 10.48 19.33
C PRO A 435 -1.70 11.75 18.64
N LEU A 436 -0.50 12.22 18.98
CA LEU A 436 0.10 13.35 18.26
C LEU A 436 0.36 12.95 16.81
N LEU A 437 -0.20 13.70 15.85
CA LEU A 437 -0.04 13.53 14.42
C LEU A 437 0.36 14.83 13.74
N ILE A 438 0.72 14.76 12.45
CA ILE A 438 1.18 15.91 11.67
C ILE A 438 0.13 17.03 11.57
N GLY A 439 -1.15 16.70 11.55
CA GLY A 439 -2.28 17.63 11.40
C GLY A 439 -3.26 17.14 10.34
N GLY A 440 -4.08 18.08 9.86
CA GLY A 440 -5.14 17.75 8.88
C GLY A 440 -6.24 16.87 9.47
N ASP A 441 -7.39 16.82 8.78
CA ASP A 441 -8.52 15.97 9.14
C ASP A 441 -8.93 15.14 7.94
N LEU A 442 -8.85 13.82 8.10
CA LEU A 442 -9.25 12.87 7.07
C LEU A 442 -10.09 11.74 7.68
N PRO A 443 -11.35 11.97 8.01
CA PRO A 443 -12.25 10.93 8.45
C PRO A 443 -12.50 9.91 7.33
N ILE A 444 -12.82 8.68 7.72
CA ILE A 444 -13.03 7.56 6.79
C ILE A 444 -14.08 7.86 5.71
N GLU A 445 -15.13 8.62 6.04
CA GLU A 445 -16.16 9.06 5.09
C GLU A 445 -15.57 9.92 3.96
N LYS A 446 -14.62 10.79 4.29
CA LYS A 446 -13.95 11.64 3.30
C LYS A 446 -13.08 10.81 2.35
N THR A 447 -12.33 9.83 2.86
CA THR A 447 -11.63 8.86 2.02
C THR A 447 -12.60 8.10 1.12
N TYR A 448 -13.71 7.60 1.67
CA TYR A 448 -14.73 6.87 0.93
C TYR A 448 -15.35 7.70 -0.19
N SER A 449 -15.54 9.00 0.01
CA SER A 449 -16.17 9.92 -0.98
C SER A 449 -15.28 10.21 -2.18
N PHE A 450 -13.99 9.89 -2.13
CA PHE A 450 -13.05 10.25 -3.18
C PHE A 450 -13.41 9.62 -4.53
N GLU A 451 -13.43 10.45 -5.59
CA GLU A 451 -13.52 10.03 -6.98
C GLU A 451 -12.17 10.31 -7.68
N PRO A 452 -11.43 9.26 -8.05
CA PRO A 452 -10.09 9.41 -8.63
C PRO A 452 -10.06 10.01 -10.03
N ILE A 453 -11.15 9.87 -10.78
CA ILE A 453 -11.30 10.49 -12.11
C ILE A 453 -12.15 11.74 -11.92
N PRO A 454 -11.55 12.97 -11.88
CA PRO A 454 -12.30 14.19 -11.64
C PRO A 454 -13.42 14.41 -12.66
N GLU A 455 -14.51 15.01 -12.20
CA GLU A 455 -15.62 15.37 -13.09
C GLU A 455 -15.13 16.28 -14.24
N GLY A 456 -15.59 16.01 -15.45
CA GLY A 456 -15.17 16.75 -16.65
C GLY A 456 -13.85 16.25 -17.26
N THR A 457 -13.18 15.26 -16.68
CA THR A 457 -12.00 14.63 -17.31
C THR A 457 -12.39 13.99 -18.64
N PRO A 458 -11.75 14.36 -19.78
CA PRO A 458 -12.01 13.71 -21.06
C PRO A 458 -11.76 12.20 -20.98
N ALA A 459 -12.59 11.38 -21.64
CA ALA A 459 -12.50 9.92 -21.56
C ALA A 459 -11.10 9.37 -21.93
N GLU A 460 -10.42 9.98 -22.90
CA GLU A 460 -9.07 9.57 -23.29
C GLU A 460 -8.05 9.89 -22.18
N ALA A 461 -8.13 11.06 -21.56
CA ALA A 461 -7.28 11.41 -20.42
C ALA A 461 -7.59 10.50 -19.21
N GLY A 462 -8.85 10.18 -18.96
CA GLY A 462 -9.24 9.28 -17.87
C GLY A 462 -8.61 7.88 -17.95
N LYS A 463 -8.25 7.40 -19.15
CA LYS A 463 -7.56 6.11 -19.34
C LYS A 463 -6.13 6.10 -18.78
N HIS A 464 -5.52 7.27 -18.65
CA HIS A 464 -4.18 7.42 -18.06
C HIS A 464 -4.21 7.40 -16.53
N ILE A 465 -5.37 7.51 -15.89
CA ILE A 465 -5.48 7.38 -14.44
C ILE A 465 -5.47 5.90 -14.09
N LEU A 466 -4.30 5.39 -13.72
CA LEU A 466 -4.07 3.96 -13.45
C LEU A 466 -4.77 3.48 -12.19
N GLY A 467 -4.97 4.39 -11.22
CA GLY A 467 -5.60 4.08 -9.96
C GLY A 467 -5.23 5.03 -8.82
N VAL A 468 -5.32 4.51 -7.61
CA VAL A 468 -5.26 5.28 -6.37
C VAL A 468 -4.34 4.63 -5.36
N GLN A 469 -3.66 5.47 -4.59
CA GLN A 469 -2.88 5.08 -3.44
C GLN A 469 -3.22 5.99 -2.26
N ALA A 470 -3.11 5.48 -1.02
CA ALA A 470 -3.00 6.34 0.14
C ALA A 470 -1.59 6.26 0.74
N ASN A 471 -1.17 7.34 1.38
CA ASN A 471 0.16 7.49 1.96
C ASN A 471 0.08 7.48 3.48
N LEU A 472 1.02 6.79 4.11
CA LEU A 472 1.29 6.86 5.54
C LEU A 472 2.71 7.38 5.73
N TRP A 473 2.84 8.70 5.90
CA TRP A 473 4.07 9.35 6.31
C TRP A 473 4.28 9.14 7.80
N SER A 474 5.52 8.94 8.22
CA SER A 474 5.78 8.41 9.57
C SER A 474 6.45 9.38 10.53
N GLU A 475 6.44 10.69 10.27
CA GLU A 475 7.02 11.70 11.19
C GLU A 475 6.49 11.56 12.61
N TYR A 476 5.22 11.23 12.76
CA TYR A 476 4.55 11.08 14.04
C TYR A 476 4.03 9.65 14.28
N ILE A 477 4.36 8.71 13.42
CA ILE A 477 3.92 7.31 13.54
C ILE A 477 5.04 6.50 14.22
N VAL A 478 5.11 6.63 15.52
CA VAL A 478 6.24 6.15 16.34
C VAL A 478 6.20 4.66 16.68
N SER A 479 5.13 3.95 16.31
CA SER A 479 4.98 2.51 16.61
C SER A 479 4.17 1.77 15.55
N GLU A 480 4.35 0.47 15.50
CA GLU A 480 3.61 -0.43 14.61
C GLU A 480 2.09 -0.39 14.89
N SER A 481 1.69 -0.38 16.17
CA SER A 481 0.28 -0.27 16.57
C SER A 481 -0.36 1.07 16.16
N LEU A 482 0.42 2.17 16.16
CA LEU A 482 -0.07 3.46 15.69
C LEU A 482 -0.20 3.48 14.16
N ALA A 483 0.71 2.80 13.43
CA ALA A 483 0.56 2.63 12.00
C ALA A 483 -0.72 1.85 11.65
N GLU A 484 -0.99 0.74 12.34
CA GLU A 484 -2.25 -0.02 12.21
C GLU A 484 -3.48 0.86 12.48
N TYR A 485 -3.47 1.58 13.61
CA TYR A 485 -4.54 2.49 14.00
C TYR A 485 -4.84 3.53 12.90
N GLN A 486 -3.80 4.08 12.30
CA GLN A 486 -3.96 5.10 11.28
C GLN A 486 -4.47 4.57 9.95
N VAL A 487 -4.13 3.35 9.57
CA VAL A 487 -4.60 2.79 8.30
C VAL A 487 -5.92 2.04 8.41
N LEU A 488 -6.26 1.50 9.58
CA LEU A 488 -7.48 0.71 9.77
C LEU A 488 -8.55 1.52 10.57
N PRO A 489 -9.82 1.52 10.12
CA PRO A 489 -10.39 0.85 8.95
C PRO A 489 -10.37 1.69 7.65
N ARG A 490 -9.66 2.85 7.57
CA ARG A 490 -9.64 3.72 6.37
C ARG A 490 -9.18 2.98 5.11
N MET A 491 -8.30 2.00 5.26
CA MET A 491 -7.88 1.12 4.16
C MET A 491 -9.06 0.36 3.54
N GLY A 492 -10.10 0.04 4.34
CA GLY A 492 -11.37 -0.52 3.85
C GLY A 492 -12.11 0.44 2.93
N ALA A 493 -12.22 1.73 3.32
CA ALA A 493 -12.83 2.76 2.48
C ALA A 493 -12.02 2.98 1.18
N LEU A 494 -10.69 3.05 1.29
CA LEU A 494 -9.81 3.16 0.13
C LEU A 494 -9.98 1.96 -0.82
N SER A 495 -10.11 0.74 -0.29
CA SER A 495 -10.29 -0.45 -1.12
C SER A 495 -11.56 -0.38 -1.97
N GLU A 496 -12.65 0.22 -1.47
CA GLU A 496 -13.87 0.43 -2.26
C GLU A 496 -13.70 1.53 -3.32
N VAL A 497 -12.96 2.59 -3.02
CA VAL A 497 -12.59 3.61 -4.03
C VAL A 497 -11.81 2.98 -5.19
N GLN A 498 -10.92 2.05 -4.88
CA GLN A 498 -10.05 1.38 -5.85
C GLN A 498 -10.77 0.28 -6.65
N TRP A 499 -11.81 -0.31 -6.08
CA TRP A 499 -12.41 -1.55 -6.57
C TRP A 499 -13.77 -1.35 -7.22
N MET A 500 -14.66 -0.55 -6.60
CA MET A 500 -16.07 -0.47 -6.95
C MET A 500 -16.36 0.49 -8.10
N ASP A 501 -17.48 0.25 -8.78
CA ASP A 501 -18.14 1.28 -9.59
C ASP A 501 -18.63 2.42 -8.67
N PRO A 502 -18.28 3.69 -8.94
CA PRO A 502 -18.70 4.82 -8.12
C PRO A 502 -20.23 4.96 -8.00
N ALA A 503 -20.98 4.47 -8.97
CA ALA A 503 -22.45 4.48 -8.92
C ALA A 503 -23.04 3.57 -7.83
N GLN A 504 -22.25 2.62 -7.30
CA GLN A 504 -22.66 1.70 -6.23
C GLN A 504 -22.25 2.19 -4.84
N LYS A 505 -21.57 3.34 -4.72
CA LYS A 505 -21.12 3.86 -3.43
C LYS A 505 -22.30 4.29 -2.54
N ASP A 506 -22.37 3.71 -1.36
CA ASP A 506 -23.28 4.09 -0.27
C ASP A 506 -22.51 3.97 1.07
N PHE A 507 -22.18 5.10 1.67
CA PHE A 507 -21.41 5.13 2.91
C PHE A 507 -22.17 4.48 4.09
N LYS A 508 -23.49 4.64 4.17
CA LYS A 508 -24.28 4.02 5.23
C LYS A 508 -24.30 2.49 5.11
N ASP A 509 -24.32 1.99 3.89
CA ASP A 509 -24.21 0.56 3.62
C ASP A 509 -22.77 0.06 3.89
N PHE A 510 -21.75 0.82 3.49
CA PHE A 510 -20.35 0.53 3.79
C PHE A 510 -20.11 0.35 5.30
N VAL A 511 -20.62 1.27 6.14
CA VAL A 511 -20.49 1.19 7.62
C VAL A 511 -21.05 -0.13 8.17
N LYS A 512 -22.10 -0.70 7.56
CA LYS A 512 -22.64 -2.00 7.97
C LYS A 512 -21.73 -3.15 7.51
N ARG A 513 -21.16 -3.04 6.32
CA ARG A 513 -20.33 -4.12 5.72
C ARG A 513 -18.92 -4.18 6.28
N VAL A 514 -18.39 -3.05 6.76
CA VAL A 514 -17.02 -3.00 7.31
C VAL A 514 -16.85 -3.89 8.56
N GLU A 515 -17.93 -4.34 9.18
CA GLU A 515 -17.92 -5.34 10.25
C GLU A 515 -17.21 -6.64 9.84
N CYS A 516 -17.27 -7.02 8.56
CA CYS A 516 -16.54 -8.21 8.08
C CYS A 516 -15.02 -8.05 8.21
N LEU A 517 -14.51 -6.82 8.06
CA LEU A 517 -13.10 -6.49 8.25
C LEU A 517 -12.76 -6.37 9.74
N ARG A 518 -13.61 -5.65 10.50
CA ARG A 518 -13.45 -5.51 11.95
C ARG A 518 -13.28 -6.86 12.64
N ALA A 519 -14.14 -7.83 12.31
CA ALA A 519 -14.05 -9.17 12.87
C ALA A 519 -12.69 -9.85 12.58
N ILE A 520 -12.08 -9.55 11.43
CA ILE A 520 -10.74 -10.05 11.10
C ILE A 520 -9.65 -9.27 11.83
N TYR A 521 -9.80 -7.95 11.99
CA TYR A 521 -8.83 -7.13 12.75
C TYR A 521 -8.75 -7.61 14.20
N GLU A 522 -9.91 -7.86 14.84
CA GLU A 522 -9.98 -8.40 16.20
C GLU A 522 -9.36 -9.79 16.30
N LEU A 523 -9.64 -10.67 15.32
CA LEU A 523 -9.08 -12.01 15.26
C LEU A 523 -7.55 -12.00 15.12
N LYS A 524 -7.01 -11.03 14.36
CA LYS A 524 -5.56 -10.82 14.14
C LYS A 524 -4.88 -10.04 15.25
N GLY A 525 -5.63 -9.41 16.14
CA GLY A 525 -5.09 -8.53 17.17
C GLY A 525 -4.57 -7.20 16.62
N TYR A 526 -5.05 -6.76 15.45
CA TYR A 526 -4.66 -5.47 14.87
C TYR A 526 -5.27 -4.32 15.67
N THR A 527 -4.50 -3.27 15.85
CA THR A 527 -5.00 -2.01 16.37
C THR A 527 -5.75 -1.27 15.27
N TYR A 528 -6.96 -0.79 15.54
CA TYR A 528 -7.75 -0.04 14.55
C TYR A 528 -8.53 1.09 15.21
N ALA A 529 -8.81 2.16 14.45
CA ALA A 529 -9.59 3.29 14.95
C ALA A 529 -11.07 2.92 15.09
N LYS A 530 -11.68 3.32 16.22
CA LYS A 530 -13.06 2.94 16.59
C LYS A 530 -14.09 4.05 16.33
N HIS A 531 -13.78 5.05 15.49
CA HIS A 531 -14.66 6.19 15.24
C HIS A 531 -16.00 5.81 14.59
N LEU A 532 -16.05 4.70 13.83
CA LEU A 532 -17.30 4.14 13.31
C LEU A 532 -18.17 3.47 14.39
N TRP A 533 -17.60 3.20 15.58
CA TRP A 533 -18.25 2.49 16.69
C TRP A 533 -18.17 3.34 17.98
N PRO A 534 -18.90 4.48 18.05
CA PRO A 534 -18.72 5.49 19.11
C PRO A 534 -19.00 4.98 20.52
N GLU A 535 -19.90 3.99 20.70
CA GLU A 535 -20.19 3.40 22.01
C GLU A 535 -19.01 2.62 22.59
N GLU A 536 -18.20 2.02 21.73
CA GLU A 536 -16.99 1.28 22.12
C GLU A 536 -15.79 2.22 22.32
N HIS A 537 -15.70 3.26 21.52
CA HIS A 537 -14.66 4.28 21.67
C HIS A 537 -14.74 4.96 23.06
N LEU A 538 -15.97 5.22 23.54
CA LEU A 538 -16.21 5.80 24.86
C LEU A 538 -15.92 4.83 26.02
N LYS A 539 -16.03 3.52 25.80
CA LYS A 539 -15.70 2.51 26.83
C LYS A 539 -14.18 2.39 27.04
N GLY A 540 -13.40 2.37 25.97
CA GLY A 540 -11.94 2.29 26.04
C GLY A 540 -11.28 3.52 26.68
N SER A 541 -11.87 4.71 26.54
CA SER A 541 -11.37 5.95 27.16
C SER A 541 -11.61 6.06 28.67
N ARG A 542 -12.37 5.13 29.27
CA ARG A 542 -12.62 5.10 30.72
C ARG A 542 -11.72 4.11 31.47
N GLU A 543 -10.95 3.30 30.77
CA GLU A 543 -10.05 2.29 31.34
C GLU A 543 -8.56 2.68 31.26
N LEU A 544 -8.24 3.87 30.75
CA LEU A 544 -6.93 4.52 30.79
C LEU A 544 -6.95 5.67 31.81
#